data_b326169daf609f476eeb28f271c3686b
#
_entry.id   b326169daf609f476eeb28f271c3686b
#
_cell.length_a   1.000
_cell.length_b   1.000
_cell.length_c   1.000
_cell.angle_alpha   90.00
_cell.angle_beta   90.00
_cell.angle_gamma   90.00
#
_symmetry.space_group_name_H-M   'P 1'
#
loop_
_entity.id
_entity.type
_entity.pdbx_description
1 polymer ?
#
loop_
_entity_poly.entity_id
_entity_poly.type
_entity_poly.pdbx_seq_one_letter_code
_entity_poly.pdbx_strand_id
1 'polypeptide(L)'
;MVHKHGRYKRYADPAGTKKRNELEFIQRYLCCPCGLSFSVLLPHRLPYRPIRAERLQGDFDQRVGIQAQGLDPPPGAVEAGCLKRAWSALSARVATLKDAFGQLVDSKVSDGISLWKALRQSFDSVSKMLCFLSQHHRISLLGDYRCLQPPA
;
A
#
# COMPACT_ATOMS: atom_id res chain seq x y z
N MET A 1 21.55 16.58 -0.96
CA MET A 1 20.80 17.34 -1.99
C MET A 1 20.04 16.35 -2.87
N VAL A 2 18.79 16.62 -3.17
CA VAL A 2 17.94 15.76 -4.00
C VAL A 2 17.50 16.57 -5.22
N HIS A 3 17.68 16.01 -6.41
CA HIS A 3 17.28 16.65 -7.66
C HIS A 3 16.13 15.89 -8.33
N LYS A 4 15.27 16.63 -9.02
CA LYS A 4 14.28 16.01 -9.93
C LYS A 4 15.03 15.28 -11.05
N HIS A 5 14.75 14.00 -11.23
CA HIS A 5 15.45 13.12 -12.18
C HIS A 5 14.54 12.63 -13.33
N GLY A 6 13.47 13.34 -13.60
CA GLY A 6 12.51 12.96 -14.61
C GLY A 6 11.22 12.40 -14.03
N ARG A 7 10.37 11.97 -14.92
CA ARG A 7 9.05 11.40 -14.57
C ARG A 7 8.73 10.27 -15.52
N TYR A 8 7.91 9.32 -15.04
CA TYR A 8 7.39 8.26 -15.89
C TYR A 8 5.86 8.19 -15.75
N LYS A 9 5.24 7.60 -16.75
CA LYS A 9 3.80 7.42 -16.79
C LYS A 9 3.42 6.10 -16.12
N ARG A 10 2.35 6.13 -15.36
CA ARG A 10 1.72 4.94 -14.79
C ARG A 10 0.21 5.03 -14.98
N TYR A 11 -0.42 3.91 -15.28
CA TYR A 11 -1.87 3.88 -15.40
C TYR A 11 -2.53 4.20 -14.05
N ALA A 12 -3.52 5.08 -14.09
CA ALA A 12 -4.27 5.47 -12.89
C ALA A 12 -5.11 4.31 -12.34
N ASP A 13 -5.67 3.52 -13.25
CA ASP A 13 -6.45 2.34 -12.88
C ASP A 13 -5.99 1.11 -13.68
N PRO A 14 -5.33 0.15 -13.06
CA PRO A 14 -4.72 -0.98 -13.77
C PRO A 14 -5.67 -2.13 -14.03
N ALA A 15 -6.78 -2.18 -13.34
CA ALA A 15 -7.53 -3.42 -13.24
C ALA A 15 -8.77 -3.48 -14.14
N GLY A 16 -8.68 -3.04 -15.37
CA GLY A 16 -9.60 -3.50 -16.39
C GLY A 16 -10.74 -2.58 -16.76
N THR A 17 -10.79 -1.35 -16.34
CA THR A 17 -11.57 -0.35 -17.05
C THR A 17 -10.76 0.13 -18.24
N LYS A 18 -11.27 -0.11 -19.45
CA LYS A 18 -10.66 0.32 -20.73
C LYS A 18 -10.59 1.86 -20.90
N LYS A 19 -10.62 2.60 -19.85
CA LYS A 19 -10.34 4.05 -19.86
C LYS A 19 -8.83 4.27 -19.97
N ARG A 20 -8.32 4.02 -21.17
CA ARG A 20 -6.92 4.17 -21.57
C ARG A 20 -6.31 5.54 -21.35
N ASN A 21 -7.05 6.52 -20.85
CA ASN A 21 -6.66 7.93 -20.93
C ASN A 21 -6.21 8.55 -19.61
N GLU A 22 -6.28 7.83 -18.49
CA GLU A 22 -5.82 8.36 -17.22
C GLU A 22 -4.43 7.85 -16.90
N LEU A 23 -3.41 8.51 -17.45
CA LEU A 23 -2.02 8.29 -17.10
C LEU A 23 -1.64 9.25 -15.98
N GLU A 24 -1.13 8.72 -14.89
CA GLU A 24 -0.50 9.50 -13.85
C GLU A 24 1.00 9.61 -14.11
N PHE A 25 1.53 10.80 -13.84
CA PHE A 25 2.96 11.03 -13.88
C PHE A 25 3.54 10.84 -12.49
N ILE A 26 4.51 9.95 -12.39
CA ILE A 26 5.25 9.70 -11.15
C ILE A 26 6.58 10.44 -11.25
N GLN A 27 6.82 11.35 -10.31
CA GLN A 27 8.08 12.08 -10.23
C GLN A 27 9.19 11.19 -9.67
N ARG A 28 10.32 11.18 -10.34
CA ARG A 28 11.54 10.55 -9.85
C ARG A 28 12.52 11.61 -9.34
N TYR A 29 13.25 11.23 -8.34
CA TYR A 29 14.30 12.04 -7.72
C TYR A 29 15.61 11.27 -7.68
N LEU A 30 16.70 11.99 -7.72
CA LEU A 30 18.05 11.47 -7.54
C LEU A 30 18.64 12.01 -6.24
N CYS A 31 19.09 11.13 -5.38
CA CYS A 31 19.87 11.49 -4.21
C CYS A 31 21.33 11.65 -4.62
N CYS A 32 21.86 12.88 -4.61
CA CYS A 32 23.22 13.15 -5.05
C CYS A 32 24.29 12.46 -4.21
N PRO A 33 24.18 12.42 -2.87
CA PRO A 33 25.21 11.77 -2.04
C PRO A 33 25.32 10.26 -2.26
N CYS A 34 24.23 9.56 -2.54
CA CYS A 34 24.23 8.10 -2.67
C CYS A 34 24.01 7.59 -4.10
N GLY A 35 23.71 8.47 -5.06
CA GLY A 35 23.48 8.10 -6.46
C GLY A 35 22.19 7.29 -6.72
N LEU A 36 21.36 7.07 -5.70
CA LEU A 36 20.14 6.29 -5.83
C LEU A 36 18.98 7.15 -6.34
N SER A 37 18.21 6.62 -7.26
CA SER A 37 16.97 7.23 -7.69
C SER A 37 15.78 6.61 -6.96
N PHE A 38 14.79 7.44 -6.64
CA PHE A 38 13.56 7.00 -6.01
C PHE A 38 12.36 7.72 -6.61
N SER A 39 11.20 7.11 -6.49
CA SER A 39 9.93 7.65 -6.97
C SER A 39 9.04 8.03 -5.80
N VAL A 40 8.36 9.16 -5.91
CA VAL A 40 7.35 9.57 -4.94
C VAL A 40 5.99 9.17 -5.48
N LEU A 41 5.36 8.25 -4.79
CA LEU A 41 4.01 7.79 -5.13
C LEU A 41 2.96 8.68 -4.50
N LEU A 42 1.87 8.87 -5.22
CA LEU A 42 0.70 9.55 -4.69
C LEU A 42 0.06 8.72 -3.56
N PRO A 43 -0.65 9.35 -2.60
CA PRO A 43 -1.19 8.66 -1.43
C PRO A 43 -2.15 7.50 -1.74
N HIS A 44 -2.84 7.55 -2.88
CA HIS A 44 -3.75 6.51 -3.32
C HIS A 44 -3.05 5.34 -4.03
N ARG A 45 -1.72 5.38 -4.16
CA ARG A 45 -0.93 4.35 -4.84
C ARG A 45 -0.21 3.45 -3.86
N LEU A 46 -0.22 2.16 -4.17
CA LEU A 46 0.59 1.17 -3.47
C LEU A 46 1.91 0.95 -4.21
N PRO A 47 3.03 0.87 -3.51
CA PRO A 47 4.30 0.49 -4.11
C PRO A 47 4.20 -0.90 -4.74
N TYR A 48 4.68 -1.02 -5.99
CA TYR A 48 4.75 -2.28 -6.75
C TYR A 48 3.43 -3.04 -6.91
N ARG A 49 2.29 -2.42 -6.61
CA ARG A 49 0.97 -3.04 -6.77
C ARG A 49 0.09 -2.18 -7.67
N PRO A 50 -0.53 -2.77 -8.68
CA PRO A 50 -1.44 -2.07 -9.57
C PRO A 50 -2.85 -1.97 -8.96
N ILE A 51 -2.94 -1.59 -7.70
CA ILE A 51 -4.20 -1.45 -6.96
C ILE A 51 -4.17 -0.10 -6.26
N ARG A 52 -5.30 0.59 -6.23
CA ARG A 52 -5.45 1.80 -5.42
C ARG A 52 -5.55 1.44 -3.94
N ALA A 53 -5.01 2.29 -3.08
CA ALA A 53 -5.03 2.08 -1.63
C ALA A 53 -6.45 1.91 -1.08
N GLU A 54 -7.41 2.70 -1.58
CA GLU A 54 -8.82 2.62 -1.17
C GLU A 54 -9.48 1.30 -1.58
N ARG A 55 -9.14 0.78 -2.74
CA ARG A 55 -9.66 -0.52 -3.23
C ARG A 55 -9.13 -1.67 -2.37
N LEU A 56 -7.84 -1.64 -2.06
CA LEU A 56 -7.23 -2.62 -1.17
C LEU A 56 -7.87 -2.55 0.23
N GLN A 57 -8.04 -1.36 0.77
CA GLN A 57 -8.67 -1.16 2.07
C GLN A 57 -10.10 -1.73 2.10
N GLY A 58 -10.91 -1.41 1.09
CA GLY A 58 -12.29 -1.90 1.00
C GLY A 58 -12.36 -3.42 0.90
N ASP A 59 -11.50 -4.06 0.10
CA ASP A 59 -11.44 -5.51 0.00
C ASP A 59 -11.02 -6.17 1.33
N PHE A 60 -10.01 -5.63 1.98
CA PHE A 60 -9.52 -6.18 3.25
C PHE A 60 -10.54 -5.98 4.39
N ASP A 61 -11.19 -4.81 4.44
CA ASP A 61 -12.26 -4.55 5.40
C ASP A 61 -13.42 -5.54 5.21
N GLN A 62 -13.80 -5.80 3.96
CA GLN A 62 -14.83 -6.80 3.67
C GLN A 62 -14.45 -8.21 4.12
N ARG A 63 -13.20 -8.62 3.86
CA ARG A 63 -12.70 -9.96 4.27
C ARG A 63 -12.76 -10.19 5.77
N VAL A 64 -12.57 -9.14 6.56
CA VAL A 64 -12.57 -9.24 8.03
C VAL A 64 -13.92 -8.83 8.66
N GLY A 65 -14.91 -8.49 7.85
CA GLY A 65 -16.26 -8.15 8.31
C GLY A 65 -16.40 -6.72 8.86
N ILE A 66 -15.46 -5.83 8.59
CA ILE A 66 -15.57 -4.41 8.97
C ILE A 66 -16.55 -3.67 8.06
N GLN A 67 -16.60 -4.03 6.78
CA GLN A 67 -17.49 -3.45 5.79
C GLN A 67 -18.37 -4.55 5.18
N ALA A 68 -19.68 -4.41 5.34
CA ALA A 68 -20.63 -5.39 4.83
C ALA A 68 -20.90 -5.28 3.32
N GLN A 69 -20.67 -4.09 2.76
CA GLN A 69 -20.89 -3.84 1.32
C GLN A 69 -19.62 -4.18 0.55
N GLY A 70 -19.81 -4.83 -0.60
CA GLY A 70 -18.71 -5.11 -1.53
C GLY A 70 -18.11 -3.85 -2.14
N LEU A 71 -16.99 -4.01 -2.85
CA LEU A 71 -16.40 -2.93 -3.62
C LEU A 71 -17.34 -2.44 -4.72
N ASP A 72 -17.41 -1.14 -4.91
CA ASP A 72 -18.18 -0.51 -5.96
C ASP A 72 -17.23 0.32 -6.88
N PRO A 73 -17.14 -0.02 -8.16
CA PRO A 73 -17.67 -1.21 -8.82
C PRO A 73 -16.98 -2.50 -8.34
N PRO A 74 -17.61 -3.69 -8.51
CA PRO A 74 -16.99 -4.96 -8.16
C PRO A 74 -15.67 -5.16 -8.91
N PRO A 75 -14.67 -5.82 -8.29
CA PRO A 75 -13.40 -6.04 -8.95
C PRO A 75 -13.53 -6.97 -10.15
N GLY A 76 -12.89 -6.61 -11.26
CA GLY A 76 -12.72 -7.51 -12.40
C GLY A 76 -11.76 -8.67 -12.04
N ALA A 77 -11.66 -9.67 -12.92
CA ALA A 77 -10.84 -10.87 -12.67
C ALA A 77 -9.36 -10.57 -12.36
N VAL A 78 -8.78 -9.62 -13.09
CA VAL A 78 -7.38 -9.21 -12.88
C VAL A 78 -7.20 -8.52 -11.54
N GLU A 79 -8.08 -7.59 -11.20
CA GLU A 79 -8.04 -6.89 -9.91
C GLU A 79 -8.28 -7.85 -8.74
N ALA A 80 -9.25 -8.74 -8.85
CA ALA A 80 -9.53 -9.75 -7.84
C ALA A 80 -8.30 -10.63 -7.56
N GLY A 81 -7.59 -11.05 -8.62
CA GLY A 81 -6.33 -11.78 -8.49
C GLY A 81 -5.23 -10.97 -7.80
N CYS A 82 -5.12 -9.67 -8.10
CA CYS A 82 -4.19 -8.77 -7.43
C CYS A 82 -4.54 -8.58 -5.94
N LEU A 83 -5.81 -8.41 -5.62
CA LEU A 83 -6.29 -8.28 -4.23
C LEU A 83 -6.04 -9.56 -3.43
N LYS A 84 -6.29 -10.73 -4.03
CA LYS A 84 -5.98 -12.02 -3.40
C LYS A 84 -4.49 -12.17 -3.08
N ARG A 85 -3.61 -11.83 -4.03
CA ARG A 85 -2.16 -11.86 -3.79
C ARG A 85 -1.73 -10.85 -2.73
N ALA A 86 -2.33 -9.68 -2.71
CA ALA A 86 -2.06 -8.67 -1.68
C ALA A 86 -2.47 -9.17 -0.28
N TRP A 87 -3.63 -9.79 -0.17
CA TRP A 87 -4.06 -10.42 1.09
C TRP A 87 -3.12 -11.53 1.55
N SER A 88 -2.68 -12.38 0.64
CA SER A 88 -1.69 -13.43 0.95
C SER A 88 -0.36 -12.83 1.41
N ALA A 89 0.08 -11.75 0.78
CA ALA A 89 1.31 -11.04 1.17
C ALA A 89 1.19 -10.45 2.58
N LEU A 90 0.07 -9.81 2.92
CA LEU A 90 -0.20 -9.31 4.27
C LEU A 90 -0.17 -10.45 5.29
N SER A 91 -0.89 -11.52 5.01
CA SER A 91 -1.03 -12.68 5.91
C SER A 91 0.30 -13.38 6.18
N ALA A 92 1.20 -13.40 5.19
CA ALA A 92 2.55 -13.97 5.34
C ALA A 92 3.50 -13.10 6.17
N ARG A 93 3.13 -11.84 6.43
CA ARG A 93 3.99 -10.85 7.09
C ARG A 93 3.53 -10.46 8.49
N VAL A 94 2.65 -11.23 9.10
CA VAL A 94 2.07 -10.90 10.41
C VAL A 94 3.15 -10.64 11.46
N ALA A 95 4.15 -11.51 11.57
CA ALA A 95 5.24 -11.33 12.54
C ALA A 95 6.04 -10.05 12.29
N THR A 96 6.45 -9.80 11.05
CA THR A 96 7.19 -8.59 10.66
C THR A 96 6.40 -7.32 10.94
N LEU A 97 5.10 -7.31 10.61
CA LEU A 97 4.25 -6.16 10.82
C LEU A 97 3.93 -5.94 12.30
N LYS A 98 3.75 -7.00 13.08
CA LYS A 98 3.62 -6.87 14.55
C LYS A 98 4.84 -6.18 15.16
N ASP A 99 6.02 -6.59 14.78
CA ASP A 99 7.26 -5.97 15.25
C ASP A 99 7.35 -4.51 14.84
N ALA A 100 7.00 -4.20 13.60
CA ALA A 100 7.05 -2.84 13.06
C ALA A 100 6.02 -1.90 13.71
N PHE A 101 4.79 -2.35 13.92
CA PHE A 101 3.74 -1.55 14.56
C PHE A 101 3.85 -1.51 16.08
N GLY A 102 4.57 -2.47 16.68
CA GLY A 102 4.84 -2.49 18.12
C GLY A 102 3.57 -2.49 18.97
N GLN A 103 3.48 -1.54 19.88
CA GLN A 103 2.35 -1.44 20.83
C GLN A 103 1.00 -1.11 20.19
N LEU A 104 0.97 -0.69 18.94
CA LEU A 104 -0.28 -0.44 18.21
C LEU A 104 -1.03 -1.71 17.83
N VAL A 105 -0.37 -2.86 17.93
CA VAL A 105 -0.92 -4.18 17.63
C VAL A 105 -0.77 -5.09 18.83
N ASP A 106 -1.89 -5.66 19.30
CA ASP A 106 -1.88 -6.58 20.44
C ASP A 106 -0.99 -7.80 20.16
N SER A 107 -0.27 -8.25 21.17
CA SER A 107 0.56 -9.46 21.12
C SER A 107 -0.21 -10.74 20.76
N LYS A 108 -1.52 -10.76 21.01
CA LYS A 108 -2.42 -11.88 20.67
C LYS A 108 -2.73 -12.02 19.18
N VAL A 109 -2.42 -10.99 18.38
CA VAL A 109 -2.58 -11.05 16.93
C VAL A 109 -1.71 -12.14 16.35
N SER A 110 -2.31 -13.10 15.63
CA SER A 110 -1.62 -14.29 15.10
C SER A 110 -1.85 -14.54 13.61
N ASP A 111 -2.83 -13.88 13.00
CA ASP A 111 -3.20 -14.07 11.60
C ASP A 111 -3.50 -12.74 10.90
N GLY A 112 -3.73 -12.79 9.58
CA GLY A 112 -4.01 -11.61 8.78
C GLY A 112 -5.33 -10.93 9.17
N ILE A 113 -6.33 -11.69 9.59
CA ILE A 113 -7.65 -11.16 9.99
C ILE A 113 -7.51 -10.32 11.26
N SER A 114 -6.92 -10.89 12.30
CA SER A 114 -6.71 -10.19 13.57
C SER A 114 -5.76 -9.00 13.42
N LEU A 115 -4.72 -9.15 12.59
CA LEU A 115 -3.81 -8.05 12.27
C LEU A 115 -4.54 -6.89 11.61
N TRP A 116 -5.32 -7.16 10.56
CA TRP A 116 -6.03 -6.10 9.84
C TRP A 116 -7.04 -5.39 10.72
N LYS A 117 -7.80 -6.12 11.53
CA LYS A 117 -8.71 -5.52 12.51
C LYS A 117 -8.00 -4.57 13.48
N ALA A 118 -6.85 -5.00 14.02
CA ALA A 118 -6.05 -4.17 14.91
C ALA A 118 -5.51 -2.92 14.22
N LEU A 119 -5.02 -3.03 13.00
CA LEU A 119 -4.54 -1.90 12.20
C LEU A 119 -5.66 -0.90 11.90
N ARG A 120 -6.86 -1.37 11.59
CA ARG A 120 -8.01 -0.49 11.34
C ARG A 120 -8.53 0.22 12.57
N GLN A 121 -8.28 -0.29 13.75
CA GLN A 121 -8.56 0.43 15.00
C GLN A 121 -7.59 1.59 15.24
N SER A 122 -6.35 1.46 14.79
CA SER A 122 -5.29 2.46 15.00
C SER A 122 -5.12 3.44 13.85
N PHE A 123 -5.53 3.07 12.63
CA PHE A 123 -5.34 3.88 11.42
C PHE A 123 -6.63 4.04 10.63
N ASP A 124 -6.93 5.25 10.21
CA ASP A 124 -8.11 5.57 9.40
C ASP A 124 -7.99 5.03 7.96
N SER A 125 -6.78 4.86 7.47
CA SER A 125 -6.54 4.50 6.07
C SER A 125 -5.25 3.73 5.87
N VAL A 126 -5.18 2.98 4.76
CA VAL A 126 -3.96 2.32 4.30
C VAL A 126 -2.83 3.32 4.07
N SER A 127 -3.14 4.51 3.55
CA SER A 127 -2.14 5.55 3.33
C SER A 127 -1.44 5.95 4.63
N LYS A 128 -2.16 6.04 5.73
CA LYS A 128 -1.58 6.33 7.06
C LYS A 128 -0.74 5.17 7.58
N MET A 129 -1.14 3.91 7.34
CA MET A 129 -0.33 2.73 7.68
C MET A 129 0.99 2.74 6.91
N LEU A 130 0.94 2.99 5.60
CA LEU A 130 2.12 3.07 4.75
C LEU A 130 3.05 4.21 5.17
N CYS A 131 2.48 5.34 5.54
CA CYS A 131 3.21 6.49 6.05
C CYS A 131 4.00 6.13 7.32
N PHE A 132 3.34 5.51 8.27
CA PHE A 132 3.96 5.05 9.52
C PHE A 132 5.12 4.06 9.25
N LEU A 133 4.88 3.03 8.45
CA LEU A 133 5.89 2.02 8.12
C LEU A 133 7.08 2.62 7.38
N SER A 134 6.83 3.52 6.45
CA SER A 134 7.88 4.20 5.69
C SER A 134 8.75 5.08 6.57
N GLN A 135 8.14 5.86 7.45
CA GLN A 135 8.85 6.81 8.31
C GLN A 135 9.68 6.12 9.40
N HIS A 136 9.17 5.05 9.98
CA HIS A 136 9.79 4.42 11.16
C HIS A 136 10.59 3.16 10.82
N HIS A 137 10.21 2.42 9.78
CA HIS A 137 10.78 1.10 9.51
C HIS A 137 11.31 0.91 8.09
N ARG A 138 11.06 1.83 7.18
CA ARG A 138 11.48 1.77 5.77
C ARG A 138 11.00 0.51 5.04
N ILE A 139 9.87 -0.01 5.43
CA ILE A 139 9.18 -1.15 4.80
C ILE A 139 7.80 -0.74 4.32
N SER A 140 7.17 -1.58 3.52
CA SER A 140 5.78 -1.44 3.11
C SER A 140 4.89 -2.47 3.80
N LEU A 141 3.60 -2.25 3.75
CA LEU A 141 2.59 -3.17 4.27
C LEU A 141 2.66 -4.56 3.59
N LEU A 142 2.98 -4.61 2.31
CA LEU A 142 2.95 -5.81 1.48
C LEU A 142 4.32 -6.31 1.04
N GLY A 143 5.40 -5.75 1.52
CA GLY A 143 6.75 -6.16 1.12
C GLY A 143 7.85 -5.39 1.86
N ASP A 144 9.08 -5.89 1.76
CA ASP A 144 10.26 -5.32 2.43
C ASP A 144 11.00 -4.27 1.59
N TYR A 145 10.37 -3.78 0.54
CA TYR A 145 10.94 -2.70 -0.25
C TYR A 145 10.84 -1.37 0.50
N ARG A 146 11.88 -0.57 0.36
CA ARG A 146 11.94 0.75 0.98
C ARG A 146 10.95 1.69 0.30
N CYS A 147 9.99 2.15 1.07
CA CYS A 147 9.17 3.29 0.68
C CYS A 147 9.85 4.55 1.21
N LEU A 148 10.40 5.36 0.32
CA LEU A 148 10.88 6.67 0.68
C LEU A 148 9.69 7.63 0.53
N GLN A 149 9.27 8.21 1.63
CA GLN A 149 8.38 9.36 1.57
C GLN A 149 9.20 10.63 1.39
N PRO A 150 8.65 11.63 0.68
CA PRO A 150 9.31 12.93 0.65
C PRO A 150 9.41 13.45 2.08
N PRO A 151 10.48 14.17 2.39
CA PRO A 151 10.52 14.93 3.63
C PRO A 151 9.30 15.87 3.66
N ALA A 152 8.68 15.90 4.79
CA ALA A 152 7.56 16.81 5.04
C ALA A 152 7.98 18.26 4.82
#